data_e8b1951245deef32c5685c5b67190689
#
_entry.id   e8b1951245deef32c5685c5b67190689
#
_cell.length_a   1.000
_cell.length_b   1.000
_cell.length_c   1.000
_cell.angle_alpha   90.00
_cell.angle_beta   90.00
_cell.angle_gamma   90.00
#
_symmetry.space_group_name_H-M   'P 1'
#
loop_
_entity.id
_entity.type
_entity.pdbx_description
1 polymer ?
#
loop_
_entity_poly.entity_id
_entity_poly.type
_entity_poly.pdbx_seq_one_letter_code
_entity_poly.pdbx_strand_id
1 'polypeptide(L)'
;MRCMECRSSAVSERPERTTQGYRRFRCRTCGKQFNERSTGLLNRTQYPSDVIALVVLWRLRYKLSLRDLTEMFLIRGIVFSYEAVRDWEAKLTPAMAEALRRRRRGKIGRSWYVDETYVKVQGRWCYLYRAIDTSGALVDVRLSETRDMAAAKAFFRSAKTVTGITPARVTTDGHDSYPRAIRTELGEAVRHRTNQYLNNRIEQDHRGIKGRYQPMRGFKSSSSAASFCRSFDELRNFLRPRSNRNQHVSASHRRLHILSRSLTVISILTAA
;
A
#
# COMPACT_ATOMS: atom_id res chain seq x y z
N MET A 1 13.35 -25.71 7.28
CA MET A 1 12.49 -25.55 6.10
C MET A 1 11.65 -26.80 5.93
N ARG A 2 10.41 -26.71 5.44
CA ARG A 2 9.55 -27.88 5.20
C ARG A 2 9.25 -28.02 3.71
N CYS A 3 9.05 -29.24 3.24
CA CYS A 3 8.68 -29.50 1.85
C CYS A 3 7.33 -28.85 1.52
N MET A 4 7.24 -28.22 0.38
CA MET A 4 6.01 -27.57 -0.11
C MET A 4 4.90 -28.55 -0.47
N GLU A 5 5.28 -29.76 -0.91
CA GLU A 5 4.37 -30.80 -1.40
C GLU A 5 3.84 -31.65 -0.26
N CYS A 6 4.74 -32.36 0.46
CA CYS A 6 4.36 -33.31 1.51
C CYS A 6 4.54 -32.80 2.94
N ARG A 7 4.95 -31.55 3.12
CA ARG A 7 5.19 -30.86 4.41
C ARG A 7 6.24 -31.54 5.32
N SER A 8 6.95 -32.55 4.84
CA SER A 8 8.02 -33.25 5.58
C SER A 8 9.14 -32.27 5.95
N SER A 9 9.73 -32.45 7.12
CA SER A 9 10.95 -31.75 7.56
C SER A 9 12.24 -32.40 7.04
N ALA A 10 12.15 -33.60 6.44
CA ALA A 10 13.29 -34.31 5.87
C ALA A 10 13.73 -33.67 4.54
N VAL A 11 14.35 -32.51 4.64
CA VAL A 11 14.80 -31.68 3.52
C VAL A 11 16.32 -31.55 3.58
N SER A 12 17.01 -31.80 2.45
CA SER A 12 18.43 -31.55 2.29
C SER A 12 18.70 -30.35 1.39
N GLU A 13 19.64 -29.49 1.77
CA GLU A 13 20.17 -28.43 0.92
C GLU A 13 21.09 -29.03 -0.14
N ARG A 14 21.01 -28.54 -1.36
CA ARG A 14 21.90 -28.94 -2.46
C ARG A 14 23.07 -27.95 -2.57
N PRO A 15 24.26 -28.42 -3.00
CA PRO A 15 25.41 -27.51 -3.14
C PRO A 15 25.21 -26.48 -4.26
N GLU A 16 24.45 -26.84 -5.31
CA GLU A 16 24.20 -25.92 -6.42
C GLU A 16 23.15 -24.90 -6.06
N ARG A 17 23.36 -23.66 -6.50
CA ARG A 17 22.41 -22.57 -6.41
C ARG A 17 21.66 -22.35 -7.72
N THR A 18 20.57 -21.61 -7.67
CA THR A 18 19.92 -21.10 -8.90
C THR A 18 20.84 -20.09 -9.59
N THR A 19 20.58 -19.77 -10.86
CA THR A 19 21.30 -18.71 -11.61
C THR A 19 21.26 -17.33 -10.92
N GLN A 20 20.31 -17.12 -10.01
CA GLN A 20 20.13 -15.90 -9.23
C GLN A 20 20.70 -16.02 -7.79
N GLY A 21 21.46 -17.09 -7.50
CA GLY A 21 22.13 -17.30 -6.22
C GLY A 21 21.29 -17.92 -5.10
N TYR A 22 20.00 -18.26 -5.34
CA TYR A 22 19.13 -18.84 -4.31
C TYR A 22 19.50 -20.31 -3.99
N ARG A 23 19.40 -20.68 -2.70
CA ARG A 23 19.61 -22.06 -2.24
C ARG A 23 18.57 -23.00 -2.81
N ARG A 24 19.00 -24.20 -3.19
CA ARG A 24 18.15 -25.28 -3.71
C ARG A 24 18.03 -26.39 -2.66
N PHE A 25 16.84 -26.97 -2.61
CA PHE A 25 16.51 -28.03 -1.66
C PHE A 25 15.88 -29.21 -2.35
N ARG A 26 16.06 -30.40 -1.74
CA ARG A 26 15.37 -31.63 -2.14
C ARG A 26 14.70 -32.25 -0.93
N CYS A 27 13.44 -32.63 -1.06
CA CYS A 27 12.73 -33.42 -0.05
C CYS A 27 13.19 -34.89 -0.16
N ARG A 28 13.59 -35.46 0.97
CA ARG A 28 13.99 -36.88 1.02
C ARG A 28 12.78 -37.82 1.01
N THR A 29 11.58 -37.32 1.41
CA THR A 29 10.36 -38.12 1.48
C THR A 29 9.67 -38.27 0.12
N CYS A 30 9.46 -37.14 -0.62
CA CYS A 30 8.71 -37.16 -1.89
C CYS A 30 9.57 -36.80 -3.12
N GLY A 31 10.89 -36.57 -2.95
CA GLY A 31 11.80 -36.27 -4.05
C GLY A 31 11.68 -34.85 -4.63
N LYS A 32 10.68 -34.05 -4.22
CA LYS A 32 10.43 -32.70 -4.76
C LYS A 32 11.63 -31.79 -4.59
N GLN A 33 12.02 -31.12 -5.67
CA GLN A 33 13.04 -30.07 -5.65
C GLN A 33 12.38 -28.71 -5.61
N PHE A 34 12.93 -27.77 -4.84
CA PHE A 34 12.45 -26.42 -4.67
C PHE A 34 13.58 -25.48 -4.22
N ASN A 35 13.35 -24.19 -4.18
CA ASN A 35 14.31 -23.18 -3.75
C ASN A 35 13.67 -22.24 -2.70
N GLU A 36 14.44 -21.26 -2.19
CA GLU A 36 13.99 -20.31 -1.18
C GLU A 36 12.76 -19.50 -1.61
N ARG A 37 12.56 -19.29 -2.93
CA ARG A 37 11.45 -18.51 -3.48
C ARG A 37 10.22 -19.34 -3.81
N SER A 38 10.31 -20.66 -3.73
CA SER A 38 9.27 -21.55 -4.26
C SER A 38 7.91 -21.41 -3.57
N THR A 39 7.86 -20.87 -2.35
CA THR A 39 6.61 -20.60 -1.60
C THR A 39 6.11 -19.16 -1.71
N GLY A 40 6.93 -18.24 -2.22
CA GLY A 40 6.64 -16.81 -2.27
C GLY A 40 5.97 -16.36 -3.58
N LEU A 41 5.45 -15.15 -3.57
CA LEU A 41 4.85 -14.49 -4.74
C LEU A 41 5.84 -14.28 -5.89
N LEU A 42 7.14 -14.26 -5.60
CA LEU A 42 8.22 -14.12 -6.57
C LEU A 42 8.70 -15.45 -7.15
N ASN A 43 8.02 -16.56 -6.85
CA ASN A 43 8.33 -17.84 -7.48
C ASN A 43 8.22 -17.73 -9.01
N ARG A 44 9.11 -18.42 -9.73
CA ARG A 44 9.19 -18.44 -11.21
C ARG A 44 9.44 -17.06 -11.86
N THR A 45 9.93 -16.08 -11.13
CA THR A 45 10.38 -14.81 -11.73
C THR A 45 11.85 -14.93 -12.15
N GLN A 46 12.20 -14.30 -13.28
CA GLN A 46 13.54 -14.37 -13.87
C GLN A 46 14.58 -13.47 -13.18
N TYR A 47 14.12 -12.50 -12.38
CA TYR A 47 14.97 -11.48 -11.77
C TYR A 47 15.12 -11.71 -10.27
N PRO A 48 16.23 -11.23 -9.66
CA PRO A 48 16.43 -11.27 -8.22
C PRO A 48 15.32 -10.53 -7.47
N SER A 49 14.95 -11.03 -6.29
CA SER A 49 13.84 -10.50 -5.50
C SER A 49 14.06 -9.05 -5.06
N ASP A 50 15.30 -8.67 -4.77
CA ASP A 50 15.69 -7.31 -4.38
C ASP A 50 15.54 -6.31 -5.54
N VAL A 51 15.90 -6.70 -6.76
CA VAL A 51 15.67 -5.90 -7.97
C VAL A 51 14.17 -5.65 -8.18
N ILE A 52 13.34 -6.71 -8.12
CA ILE A 52 11.89 -6.59 -8.27
C ILE A 52 11.30 -5.71 -7.17
N ALA A 53 11.70 -5.92 -5.92
CA ALA A 53 11.24 -5.13 -4.79
C ALA A 53 11.60 -3.64 -4.93
N LEU A 54 12.81 -3.34 -5.42
CA LEU A 54 13.26 -1.98 -5.67
C LEU A 54 12.44 -1.30 -6.79
N VAL A 55 12.18 -2.01 -7.90
CA VAL A 55 11.33 -1.52 -9.00
C VAL A 55 9.94 -1.18 -8.48
N VAL A 56 9.30 -2.09 -7.71
CA VAL A 56 7.95 -1.86 -7.15
C VAL A 56 7.94 -0.71 -6.14
N LEU A 57 8.95 -0.62 -5.27
CA LEU A 57 9.10 0.51 -4.35
C LEU A 57 9.21 1.84 -5.12
N TRP A 58 10.05 1.92 -6.14
CA TRP A 58 10.23 3.12 -6.93
C TRP A 58 8.97 3.47 -7.72
N ARG A 59 8.30 2.48 -8.27
CA ARG A 59 7.01 2.65 -8.95
C ARG A 59 5.96 3.31 -8.06
N LEU A 60 5.86 2.93 -6.80
CA LEU A 60 4.92 3.54 -5.86
C LEU A 60 5.43 4.89 -5.31
N ARG A 61 6.71 4.98 -5.00
CA ARG A 61 7.28 6.15 -4.30
C ARG A 61 7.45 7.37 -5.20
N TYR A 62 7.96 7.16 -6.41
CA TYR A 62 8.34 8.24 -7.32
C TYR A 62 7.34 8.38 -8.48
N LYS A 63 7.34 9.54 -9.14
CA LYS A 63 6.43 9.82 -10.27
C LYS A 63 6.91 9.18 -11.58
N LEU A 64 7.46 7.98 -11.51
CA LEU A 64 7.97 7.24 -12.65
C LEU A 64 6.85 6.48 -13.36
N SER A 65 6.87 6.51 -14.69
CA SER A 65 6.05 5.61 -15.49
C SER A 65 6.62 4.18 -15.45
N LEU A 66 5.89 3.21 -16.00
CA LEU A 66 6.42 1.85 -16.16
C LEU A 66 7.62 1.82 -17.12
N ARG A 67 7.60 2.69 -18.14
CA ARG A 67 8.67 2.80 -19.14
C ARG A 67 9.92 3.45 -18.58
N ASP A 68 9.77 4.54 -17.82
CA ASP A 68 10.92 5.19 -17.15
C ASP A 68 11.70 4.18 -16.29
N LEU A 69 10.98 3.29 -15.59
CA LEU A 69 11.59 2.23 -14.79
C LEU A 69 12.38 1.25 -15.67
N THR A 70 11.84 0.83 -16.82
CA THR A 70 12.57 -0.07 -17.71
C THR A 70 13.84 0.58 -18.25
N GLU A 71 13.79 1.86 -18.62
CA GLU A 71 14.95 2.64 -19.10
C GLU A 71 16.02 2.82 -18.01
N MET A 72 15.60 3.16 -16.77
CA MET A 72 16.53 3.33 -15.65
C MET A 72 17.31 2.06 -15.31
N PHE A 73 16.68 0.89 -15.45
CA PHE A 73 17.33 -0.39 -15.20
C PHE A 73 18.14 -0.87 -16.42
N LEU A 74 17.71 -0.54 -17.63
CA LEU A 74 18.47 -0.81 -18.85
C LEU A 74 19.87 -0.20 -18.81
N ILE A 75 20.00 1.05 -18.32
CA ILE A 75 21.30 1.73 -18.12
C ILE A 75 22.21 0.94 -17.15
N ARG A 76 21.64 0.11 -16.29
CA ARG A 76 22.36 -0.79 -15.37
C ARG A 76 22.55 -2.20 -15.92
N GLY A 77 22.25 -2.44 -17.19
CA GLY A 77 22.34 -3.76 -17.81
C GLY A 77 21.25 -4.74 -17.42
N ILE A 78 20.16 -4.26 -16.78
CA ILE A 78 19.04 -5.11 -16.35
C ILE A 78 17.86 -4.84 -17.30
N VAL A 79 17.54 -5.84 -18.13
CA VAL A 79 16.53 -5.71 -19.20
C VAL A 79 15.24 -6.40 -18.80
N PHE A 80 14.14 -5.66 -18.67
CA PHE A 80 12.78 -6.20 -18.48
C PHE A 80 11.73 -5.31 -19.15
N SER A 81 10.57 -5.89 -19.45
CA SER A 81 9.48 -5.16 -20.08
C SER A 81 8.65 -4.34 -19.08
N TYR A 82 7.93 -3.35 -19.57
CA TYR A 82 7.00 -2.57 -18.74
C TYR A 82 5.79 -3.42 -18.28
N GLU A 83 5.44 -4.49 -19.00
CA GLU A 83 4.46 -5.49 -18.56
C GLU A 83 4.96 -6.23 -17.32
N ALA A 84 6.22 -6.64 -17.28
CA ALA A 84 6.82 -7.27 -16.11
C ALA A 84 6.71 -6.37 -14.88
N VAL A 85 6.98 -5.06 -15.01
CA VAL A 85 6.81 -4.10 -13.92
C VAL A 85 5.36 -4.05 -13.44
N ARG A 86 4.39 -4.07 -14.37
CA ARG A 86 2.95 -4.10 -14.04
C ARG A 86 2.57 -5.36 -13.29
N ASP A 87 3.07 -6.51 -13.73
CA ASP A 87 2.80 -7.80 -13.09
C ASP A 87 3.40 -7.87 -11.68
N TRP A 88 4.62 -7.37 -11.48
CA TRP A 88 5.25 -7.30 -10.18
C TRP A 88 4.49 -6.35 -9.23
N GLU A 89 4.07 -5.18 -9.73
CA GLU A 89 3.22 -4.26 -8.98
C GLU A 89 1.94 -4.97 -8.54
N ALA A 90 1.21 -5.61 -9.45
CA ALA A 90 -0.05 -6.28 -9.17
C ALA A 90 0.10 -7.43 -8.15
N LYS A 91 1.19 -8.19 -8.21
CA LYS A 91 1.45 -9.32 -7.30
C LYS A 91 1.88 -8.89 -5.91
N LEU A 92 2.76 -7.90 -5.81
CA LEU A 92 3.44 -7.59 -4.55
C LEU A 92 2.76 -6.50 -3.72
N THR A 93 2.11 -5.53 -4.38
CA THR A 93 1.57 -4.37 -3.66
C THR A 93 0.43 -4.70 -2.70
N PRO A 94 -0.46 -5.68 -2.96
CA PRO A 94 -1.48 -6.06 -1.99
C PRO A 94 -0.89 -6.63 -0.70
N ALA A 95 0.10 -7.52 -0.80
CA ALA A 95 0.78 -8.11 0.35
C ALA A 95 1.53 -7.05 1.17
N MET A 96 2.23 -6.15 0.49
CA MET A 96 2.91 -5.01 1.14
C MET A 96 1.91 -4.11 1.88
N ALA A 97 0.82 -3.72 1.23
CA ALA A 97 -0.19 -2.86 1.83
C ALA A 97 -0.79 -3.51 3.09
N GLU A 98 -1.10 -4.80 3.03
CA GLU A 98 -1.62 -5.54 4.19
C GLU A 98 -0.60 -5.62 5.33
N ALA A 99 0.67 -5.89 5.04
CA ALA A 99 1.73 -5.90 6.05
C ALA A 99 1.89 -4.53 6.72
N LEU A 100 1.80 -3.43 5.97
CA LEU A 100 1.87 -2.08 6.50
C LEU A 100 0.63 -1.71 7.34
N ARG A 101 -0.57 -2.15 6.92
CA ARG A 101 -1.82 -2.00 7.69
C ARG A 101 -1.72 -2.65 9.06
N ARG A 102 -1.26 -3.90 9.11
CA ARG A 102 -1.08 -4.62 10.39
C ARG A 102 -0.14 -3.87 11.33
N ARG A 103 0.94 -3.29 10.83
CA ARG A 103 1.92 -2.53 11.63
C ARG A 103 1.35 -1.25 12.25
N ARG A 104 0.34 -0.62 11.65
CA ARG A 104 -0.27 0.62 12.13
C ARG A 104 -1.57 0.42 12.91
N ARG A 105 -2.08 -0.80 12.98
CA ARG A 105 -3.30 -1.13 13.72
C ARG A 105 -3.14 -0.71 15.20
N GLY A 106 -4.18 -0.08 15.75
CA GLY A 106 -4.17 0.44 17.12
C GLY A 106 -3.35 1.73 17.35
N LYS A 107 -2.66 2.25 16.32
CA LYS A 107 -1.76 3.42 16.45
C LYS A 107 -2.30 4.70 15.84
N ILE A 108 -3.57 4.72 15.47
CA ILE A 108 -4.24 5.87 14.83
C ILE A 108 -4.96 6.70 15.90
N GLY A 109 -4.94 8.02 15.74
CA GLY A 109 -5.66 8.93 16.62
C GLY A 109 -7.19 8.76 16.52
N ARG A 110 -7.91 9.15 17.58
CA ARG A 110 -9.37 8.99 17.68
C ARG A 110 -10.18 10.15 17.10
N SER A 111 -9.56 11.10 16.42
CA SER A 111 -10.24 12.17 15.69
C SER A 111 -9.86 12.10 14.21
N TRP A 112 -10.85 11.79 13.37
CA TRP A 112 -10.67 11.54 11.95
C TRP A 112 -11.19 12.70 11.11
N TYR A 113 -10.47 13.01 10.02
CA TYR A 113 -10.89 13.91 8.95
C TYR A 113 -11.15 13.05 7.73
N VAL A 114 -12.36 13.13 7.18
CA VAL A 114 -12.84 12.29 6.09
C VAL A 114 -13.30 13.15 4.94
N ASP A 115 -12.89 12.77 3.74
CA ASP A 115 -13.28 13.45 2.51
C ASP A 115 -13.07 12.52 1.31
N GLU A 116 -13.70 12.81 0.17
CA GLU A 116 -13.49 12.14 -1.09
C GLU A 116 -12.71 13.01 -2.07
N THR A 117 -11.93 12.33 -2.89
CA THR A 117 -11.35 12.93 -4.09
C THR A 117 -11.66 12.09 -5.31
N TYR A 118 -11.52 12.67 -6.49
CA TYR A 118 -11.85 12.01 -7.75
C TYR A 118 -10.62 11.32 -8.34
N VAL A 119 -10.86 10.12 -8.90
CA VAL A 119 -9.87 9.35 -9.67
C VAL A 119 -10.53 8.85 -10.95
N LYS A 120 -9.87 9.04 -12.09
CA LYS A 120 -10.39 8.59 -13.39
C LYS A 120 -10.04 7.13 -13.65
N VAL A 121 -11.07 6.29 -13.85
CA VAL A 121 -10.94 4.86 -14.14
C VAL A 121 -11.73 4.55 -15.40
N GLN A 122 -11.10 3.99 -16.44
CA GLN A 122 -11.76 3.72 -17.74
C GLN A 122 -12.53 4.92 -18.31
N GLY A 123 -11.96 6.11 -18.18
CA GLY A 123 -12.63 7.33 -18.63
C GLY A 123 -13.72 7.87 -17.70
N ARG A 124 -14.19 7.13 -16.70
CA ARG A 124 -15.22 7.52 -15.73
C ARG A 124 -14.61 8.05 -14.45
N TRP A 125 -15.27 9.02 -13.81
CA TRP A 125 -14.89 9.52 -12.51
C TRP A 125 -15.39 8.58 -11.41
N CYS A 126 -14.47 8.14 -10.56
CA CYS A 126 -14.73 7.36 -9.36
C CYS A 126 -14.35 8.19 -8.12
N TYR A 127 -14.90 7.83 -6.98
CA TYR A 127 -14.72 8.51 -5.70
C TYR A 127 -13.71 7.76 -4.84
N LEU A 128 -12.63 8.41 -4.47
CA LEU A 128 -11.63 7.86 -3.56
C LEU A 128 -11.88 8.43 -2.16
N TYR A 129 -12.61 7.69 -1.33
CA TYR A 129 -12.80 7.99 0.09
C TYR A 129 -11.48 7.86 0.83
N ARG A 130 -11.15 8.85 1.62
CA ARG A 130 -9.92 8.87 2.42
C ARG A 130 -10.19 9.44 3.80
N ALA A 131 -9.47 8.94 4.79
CA ALA A 131 -9.45 9.52 6.12
C ALA A 131 -8.02 9.58 6.67
N ILE A 132 -7.75 10.65 7.40
CA ILE A 132 -6.53 10.86 8.17
C ILE A 132 -6.89 11.27 9.61
N ASP A 133 -5.99 11.03 10.55
CA ASP A 133 -6.15 11.54 11.91
C ASP A 133 -5.57 12.95 12.09
N THR A 134 -5.63 13.47 13.30
CA THR A 134 -5.08 14.79 13.67
C THR A 134 -3.57 14.92 13.45
N SER A 135 -2.82 13.83 13.44
CA SER A 135 -1.38 13.82 13.13
C SER A 135 -1.13 13.73 11.61
N GLY A 136 -2.19 13.56 10.81
CA GLY A 136 -2.14 13.27 9.38
C GLY A 136 -1.77 11.82 9.08
N ALA A 137 -1.83 10.91 10.06
CA ALA A 137 -1.66 9.49 9.80
C ALA A 137 -2.88 8.92 9.06
N LEU A 138 -2.64 8.05 8.09
CA LEU A 138 -3.69 7.42 7.30
C LEU A 138 -4.58 6.54 8.18
N VAL A 139 -5.88 6.83 8.16
CA VAL A 139 -6.92 5.98 8.75
C VAL A 139 -7.32 4.88 7.78
N ASP A 140 -7.82 5.24 6.60
CA ASP A 140 -8.12 4.30 5.52
C ASP A 140 -8.29 5.00 4.18
N VAL A 141 -8.29 4.19 3.11
CA VAL A 141 -8.56 4.61 1.73
C VAL A 141 -9.39 3.55 1.02
N ARG A 142 -10.46 3.98 0.34
CA ARG A 142 -11.35 3.09 -0.40
C ARG A 142 -11.84 3.77 -1.68
N LEU A 143 -11.69 3.07 -2.81
CA LEU A 143 -12.27 3.48 -4.08
C LEU A 143 -13.72 3.01 -4.17
N SER A 144 -14.61 3.88 -4.68
CA SER A 144 -16.00 3.57 -5.02
C SER A 144 -16.37 4.18 -6.37
N GLU A 145 -17.24 3.51 -7.11
CA GLU A 145 -17.79 4.04 -8.36
C GLU A 145 -18.94 5.05 -8.10
N THR A 146 -19.53 4.98 -6.91
CA THR A 146 -20.64 5.84 -6.48
C THR A 146 -20.27 6.68 -5.25
N ARG A 147 -20.95 7.82 -5.12
CA ARG A 147 -20.92 8.70 -3.94
C ARG A 147 -22.28 8.65 -3.25
N ASP A 148 -22.52 7.56 -2.54
CA ASP A 148 -23.80 7.30 -1.89
C ASP A 148 -23.65 6.78 -0.45
N MET A 149 -24.77 6.53 0.19
CA MET A 149 -24.84 5.99 1.55
C MET A 149 -24.15 4.63 1.68
N ALA A 150 -24.27 3.76 0.67
CA ALA A 150 -23.67 2.43 0.70
C ALA A 150 -22.14 2.50 0.64
N ALA A 151 -21.60 3.39 -0.22
CA ALA A 151 -20.17 3.66 -0.33
C ALA A 151 -19.61 4.23 0.98
N ALA A 152 -20.28 5.22 1.59
CA ALA A 152 -19.88 5.83 2.85
C ALA A 152 -19.88 4.80 4.00
N LYS A 153 -20.92 3.97 4.12
CA LYS A 153 -20.98 2.86 5.11
C LYS A 153 -19.83 1.88 4.90
N ALA A 154 -19.61 1.43 3.67
CA ALA A 154 -18.53 0.50 3.34
C ALA A 154 -17.16 1.07 3.68
N PHE A 155 -16.95 2.39 3.49
CA PHE A 155 -15.73 3.08 3.89
C PHE A 155 -15.55 3.08 5.41
N PHE A 156 -16.54 3.52 6.19
CA PHE A 156 -16.41 3.57 7.66
C PHE A 156 -16.25 2.19 8.30
N ARG A 157 -16.94 1.17 7.78
CA ARG A 157 -16.74 -0.23 8.20
C ARG A 157 -15.32 -0.68 7.95
N SER A 158 -14.77 -0.40 6.77
CA SER A 158 -13.38 -0.69 6.42
C SER A 158 -12.41 0.02 7.35
N ALA A 159 -12.59 1.32 7.56
CA ALA A 159 -11.75 2.14 8.42
C ALA A 159 -11.69 1.62 9.87
N LYS A 160 -12.84 1.25 10.44
CA LYS A 160 -12.94 0.65 11.78
C LYS A 160 -12.21 -0.70 11.84
N THR A 161 -12.41 -1.56 10.84
CA THR A 161 -11.78 -2.89 10.76
C THR A 161 -10.28 -2.78 10.64
N VAL A 162 -9.79 -1.93 9.74
CA VAL A 162 -8.35 -1.76 9.45
C VAL A 162 -7.60 -1.16 10.62
N THR A 163 -8.18 -0.14 11.25
CA THR A 163 -7.52 0.53 12.39
C THR A 163 -7.70 -0.22 13.70
N GLY A 164 -8.76 -0.98 13.86
CA GLY A 164 -9.20 -1.57 15.14
C GLY A 164 -9.65 -0.52 16.15
N ILE A 165 -9.99 0.71 15.69
CA ILE A 165 -10.31 1.86 16.54
C ILE A 165 -11.67 2.41 16.14
N THR A 166 -12.53 2.68 17.12
CA THR A 166 -13.70 3.54 16.95
C THR A 166 -13.27 4.97 17.30
N PRO A 167 -13.44 5.95 16.39
CA PRO A 167 -13.07 7.33 16.68
C PRO A 167 -14.00 7.95 17.70
N ALA A 168 -13.50 8.95 18.45
CA ALA A 168 -14.34 9.81 19.27
C ALA A 168 -15.02 10.90 18.45
N ARG A 169 -14.39 11.27 17.30
CA ARG A 169 -14.87 12.36 16.45
C ARG A 169 -14.54 12.09 14.99
N VAL A 170 -15.49 12.43 14.11
CA VAL A 170 -15.31 12.44 12.66
C VAL A 170 -15.65 13.84 12.14
N THR A 171 -14.79 14.42 11.32
CA THR A 171 -15.00 15.70 10.64
C THR A 171 -15.13 15.45 9.15
N THR A 172 -16.18 16.00 8.51
CA THR A 172 -16.44 15.87 7.06
C THR A 172 -16.82 17.23 6.47
N ASP A 173 -16.97 17.30 5.14
CA ASP A 173 -17.49 18.46 4.39
C ASP A 173 -19.00 18.67 4.58
N GLY A 174 -19.73 17.71 5.16
CA GLY A 174 -21.17 17.81 5.40
C GLY A 174 -22.06 17.15 4.36
N HIS A 175 -21.51 16.34 3.45
CA HIS A 175 -22.34 15.58 2.50
C HIS A 175 -23.36 14.68 3.21
N ASP A 176 -24.61 14.62 2.73
CA ASP A 176 -25.77 14.00 3.38
C ASP A 176 -25.59 12.48 3.68
N SER A 177 -24.73 11.80 2.96
CA SER A 177 -24.45 10.38 3.21
C SER A 177 -23.68 10.12 4.51
N TYR A 178 -22.94 11.08 5.05
CA TYR A 178 -22.06 10.88 6.19
C TYR A 178 -22.76 10.73 7.54
N PRO A 179 -23.75 11.55 7.92
CA PRO A 179 -24.34 11.51 9.28
C PRO A 179 -24.89 10.11 9.61
N ARG A 180 -25.68 9.56 8.68
CA ARG A 180 -26.29 8.24 8.86
C ARG A 180 -25.25 7.10 8.78
N ALA A 181 -24.26 7.21 7.87
CA ALA A 181 -23.20 6.21 7.72
C ALA A 181 -22.32 6.14 8.99
N ILE A 182 -21.95 7.29 9.56
CA ILE A 182 -21.17 7.37 10.80
C ILE A 182 -21.95 6.72 11.95
N ARG A 183 -23.21 7.10 12.14
CA ARG A 183 -24.06 6.56 13.21
C ARG A 183 -24.21 5.03 13.10
N THR A 184 -24.46 4.55 11.87
CA THR A 184 -24.67 3.10 11.65
C THR A 184 -23.41 2.28 11.87
N GLU A 185 -22.25 2.73 11.35
CA GLU A 185 -21.03 1.90 11.29
C GLU A 185 -20.08 2.14 12.48
N LEU A 186 -20.05 3.35 12.99
CA LEU A 186 -19.16 3.72 14.10
C LEU A 186 -19.86 3.81 15.45
N GLY A 187 -21.17 4.05 15.45
CA GLY A 187 -22.01 4.14 16.65
C GLY A 187 -22.45 5.58 16.97
N GLU A 188 -23.49 5.70 17.78
CA GLU A 188 -24.10 6.99 18.15
C GLU A 188 -23.23 7.87 19.04
N ALA A 189 -22.33 7.26 19.81
CA ALA A 189 -21.38 7.98 20.68
C ALA A 189 -20.32 8.78 19.90
N VAL A 190 -20.18 8.55 18.57
CA VAL A 190 -19.18 9.23 17.74
C VAL A 190 -19.67 10.62 17.37
N ARG A 191 -18.96 11.65 17.82
CA ARG A 191 -19.29 13.03 17.51
C ARG A 191 -19.00 13.34 16.04
N HIS A 192 -20.03 13.56 15.24
CA HIS A 192 -19.91 14.09 13.89
C HIS A 192 -19.79 15.62 13.92
N ARG A 193 -18.85 16.15 13.17
CA ARG A 193 -18.65 17.59 13.00
C ARG A 193 -18.54 17.92 11.50
N THR A 194 -19.36 18.84 11.06
CA THR A 194 -19.31 19.41 9.72
C THR A 194 -18.61 20.77 9.80
N ASN A 195 -17.51 20.92 9.08
CA ASN A 195 -16.83 22.22 8.99
C ASN A 195 -15.92 22.24 7.76
N GLN A 196 -16.27 23.11 6.82
CA GLN A 196 -15.57 23.28 5.56
C GLN A 196 -14.09 23.67 5.76
N TYR A 197 -13.79 24.57 6.69
CA TYR A 197 -12.41 25.03 6.93
C TYR A 197 -11.52 24.03 7.66
N LEU A 198 -12.10 23.14 8.45
CA LEU A 198 -11.32 22.14 9.19
C LEU A 198 -10.92 20.94 8.34
N ASN A 199 -11.50 20.80 7.15
CA ASN A 199 -11.20 19.72 6.21
C ASN A 199 -9.96 20.02 5.33
N ASN A 200 -9.40 21.22 5.38
CA ASN A 200 -8.19 21.62 4.63
C ASN A 200 -7.01 20.66 4.80
N ARG A 201 -6.92 19.95 5.94
CA ARG A 201 -5.84 18.96 6.18
C ARG A 201 -5.92 17.79 5.25
N ILE A 202 -7.11 17.22 5.05
CA ILE A 202 -7.28 16.08 4.15
C ILE A 202 -7.25 16.52 2.69
N GLU A 203 -7.74 17.73 2.38
CA GLU A 203 -7.61 18.31 1.04
C GLU A 203 -6.15 18.48 0.63
N GLN A 204 -5.29 18.98 1.53
CA GLN A 204 -3.85 19.05 1.29
C GLN A 204 -3.24 17.66 1.12
N ASP A 205 -3.73 16.67 1.85
CA ASP A 205 -3.26 15.30 1.74
C ASP A 205 -3.66 14.64 0.42
N HIS A 206 -4.81 15.05 -0.18
CA HIS A 206 -5.23 14.64 -1.53
C HIS A 206 -4.21 15.02 -2.62
N ARG A 207 -3.45 16.10 -2.45
CA ARG A 207 -2.39 16.50 -3.40
C ARG A 207 -1.35 15.39 -3.61
N GLY A 208 -1.10 14.58 -2.57
CA GLY A 208 -0.17 13.46 -2.64
C GLY A 208 -0.59 12.41 -3.66
N ILE A 209 -1.83 11.93 -3.59
CA ILE A 209 -2.35 10.93 -4.53
C ILE A 209 -2.61 11.52 -5.91
N LYS A 210 -3.18 12.73 -5.99
CA LYS A 210 -3.42 13.44 -7.26
C LYS A 210 -2.11 13.61 -8.04
N GLY A 211 -1.06 14.15 -7.41
CA GLY A 211 0.25 14.31 -8.04
C GLY A 211 0.92 13.00 -8.46
N ARG A 212 0.48 11.86 -7.90
CA ARG A 212 1.02 10.55 -8.26
C ARG A 212 0.30 9.90 -9.43
N TYR A 213 -1.03 9.98 -9.49
CA TYR A 213 -1.78 9.30 -10.57
C TYR A 213 -1.92 10.14 -11.85
N GLN A 214 -1.81 11.46 -11.78
CA GLN A 214 -1.90 12.33 -12.97
C GLN A 214 -0.95 11.90 -14.12
N PRO A 215 0.34 11.59 -13.88
CA PRO A 215 1.24 11.14 -14.94
C PRO A 215 0.88 9.76 -15.51
N MET A 216 -0.01 8.99 -14.88
CA MET A 216 -0.35 7.63 -15.27
C MET A 216 -1.41 7.54 -16.37
N ARG A 217 -1.95 8.66 -16.82
CA ARG A 217 -3.05 8.72 -17.82
C ARG A 217 -4.31 7.93 -17.41
N GLY A 218 -4.57 7.79 -16.09
CA GLY A 218 -5.71 7.09 -15.52
C GLY A 218 -5.49 5.57 -15.38
N PHE A 219 -6.52 4.91 -14.89
CA PHE A 219 -6.54 3.46 -14.65
C PHE A 219 -7.44 2.74 -15.64
N LYS A 220 -7.06 1.51 -16.01
CA LYS A 220 -7.81 0.67 -16.96
C LYS A 220 -8.79 -0.30 -16.27
N SER A 221 -8.80 -0.40 -14.94
CA SER A 221 -9.76 -1.20 -14.17
C SER A 221 -9.91 -0.66 -12.75
N SER A 222 -11.10 -0.83 -12.16
CA SER A 222 -11.41 -0.42 -10.79
C SER A 222 -10.56 -1.18 -9.78
N SER A 223 -10.28 -2.46 -10.03
CA SER A 223 -9.45 -3.28 -9.15
C SER A 223 -7.99 -2.80 -9.09
N SER A 224 -7.37 -2.48 -10.24
CA SER A 224 -6.01 -1.95 -10.29
C SER A 224 -5.93 -0.55 -9.67
N ALA A 225 -6.94 0.29 -9.90
CA ALA A 225 -7.04 1.61 -9.27
C ALA A 225 -7.13 1.51 -7.75
N ALA A 226 -8.01 0.67 -7.23
CA ALA A 226 -8.19 0.45 -5.80
C ALA A 226 -6.91 -0.10 -5.14
N SER A 227 -6.27 -1.09 -5.78
CA SER A 227 -5.01 -1.68 -5.30
C SER A 227 -3.89 -0.64 -5.27
N PHE A 228 -3.71 0.13 -6.35
CA PHE A 228 -2.69 1.17 -6.43
C PHE A 228 -2.91 2.27 -5.38
N CYS A 229 -4.11 2.84 -5.29
CA CYS A 229 -4.40 3.92 -4.35
C CYS A 229 -4.16 3.47 -2.90
N ARG A 230 -4.59 2.26 -2.55
CA ARG A 230 -4.34 1.67 -1.23
C ARG A 230 -2.85 1.50 -0.96
N SER A 231 -2.13 0.89 -1.88
CA SER A 231 -0.70 0.58 -1.71
C SER A 231 0.14 1.85 -1.66
N PHE A 232 -0.19 2.84 -2.48
CA PHE A 232 0.45 4.14 -2.46
C PHE A 232 0.23 4.86 -1.12
N ASP A 233 -1.01 4.93 -0.63
CA ASP A 233 -1.31 5.64 0.62
C ASP A 233 -0.70 4.93 1.84
N GLU A 234 -0.71 3.59 1.89
CA GLU A 234 -0.04 2.83 2.95
C GLU A 234 1.49 3.05 2.93
N LEU A 235 2.11 2.98 1.76
CA LEU A 235 3.53 3.26 1.61
C LEU A 235 3.87 4.71 2.00
N ARG A 236 3.11 5.67 1.50
CA ARG A 236 3.29 7.10 1.79
C ARG A 236 3.16 7.36 3.29
N ASN A 237 2.15 6.80 3.94
CA ASN A 237 1.95 6.90 5.38
C ASN A 237 3.11 6.27 6.16
N PHE A 238 3.60 5.12 5.72
CA PHE A 238 4.73 4.44 6.36
C PHE A 238 6.03 5.23 6.21
N LEU A 239 6.32 5.77 5.03
CA LEU A 239 7.55 6.52 4.76
C LEU A 239 7.53 7.95 5.32
N ARG A 240 6.37 8.47 5.73
CA ARG A 240 6.24 9.83 6.24
C ARG A 240 6.96 9.97 7.58
N PRO A 241 7.91 10.91 7.74
CA PRO A 241 8.45 11.24 9.04
C PRO A 241 7.34 11.86 9.90
N ARG A 242 7.13 11.32 11.09
CA ARG A 242 6.22 11.92 12.07
C ARG A 242 7.00 13.05 12.77
N SER A 243 6.59 14.29 12.55
CA SER A 243 7.01 15.40 13.36
C SER A 243 5.99 15.62 14.48
N ASN A 244 6.42 15.68 15.72
CA ASN A 244 5.62 16.30 16.77
C ASN A 244 5.40 17.79 16.41
N ARG A 245 4.28 18.37 16.86
CA ARG A 245 3.94 19.77 16.57
C ARG A 245 5.18 20.65 16.75
N ASN A 246 5.52 21.43 15.71
CA ASN A 246 6.60 22.43 15.66
C ASN A 246 8.05 21.91 15.79
N GLN A 247 8.32 20.62 15.76
CA GLN A 247 9.70 20.15 15.70
C GLN A 247 10.18 20.04 14.26
N HIS A 248 11.22 20.79 13.93
CA HIS A 248 11.91 20.70 12.65
C HIS A 248 12.75 19.41 12.61
N VAL A 249 12.29 18.39 11.90
CA VAL A 249 13.08 17.17 11.69
C VAL A 249 14.27 17.52 10.81
N SER A 250 15.50 17.33 11.33
CA SER A 250 16.72 17.60 10.57
C SER A 250 16.81 16.79 9.28
N ALA A 251 17.54 17.29 8.28
CA ALA A 251 17.70 16.61 6.98
C ALA A 251 18.36 15.23 7.15
N SER A 252 19.32 15.10 8.06
CA SER A 252 19.99 13.82 8.40
C SER A 252 18.99 12.81 8.97
N HIS A 253 18.19 13.17 9.96
CA HIS A 253 17.17 12.30 10.51
C HIS A 253 16.12 11.88 9.46
N ARG A 254 15.72 12.79 8.56
CA ARG A 254 14.80 12.45 7.46
C ARG A 254 15.41 11.42 6.51
N ARG A 255 16.69 11.55 6.16
CA ARG A 255 17.40 10.61 5.30
C ARG A 255 17.50 9.22 5.94
N LEU A 256 17.93 9.14 7.19
CA LEU A 256 18.03 7.87 7.94
C LEU A 256 16.67 7.21 8.09
N HIS A 257 15.63 7.98 8.39
CA HIS A 257 14.27 7.49 8.49
C HIS A 257 13.77 6.88 7.17
N ILE A 258 13.96 7.60 6.04
CA ILE A 258 13.57 7.13 4.72
C ILE A 258 14.36 5.86 4.35
N LEU A 259 15.68 5.84 4.60
CA LEU A 259 16.52 4.68 4.34
C LEU A 259 16.03 3.44 5.10
N SER A 260 15.94 3.55 6.44
CA SER A 260 15.51 2.44 7.31
C SER A 260 14.13 1.89 6.91
N ARG A 261 13.16 2.76 6.62
CA ARG A 261 11.82 2.35 6.22
C ARG A 261 11.76 1.80 4.81
N SER A 262 12.54 2.33 3.88
CA SER A 262 12.64 1.76 2.53
C SER A 262 13.23 0.35 2.56
N LEU A 263 14.27 0.11 3.35
CA LEU A 263 14.83 -1.23 3.56
C LEU A 263 13.80 -2.19 4.18
N THR A 264 13.00 -1.70 5.14
CA THR A 264 11.89 -2.49 5.70
C THR A 264 10.86 -2.86 4.62
N VAL A 265 10.50 -1.94 3.73
CA VAL A 265 9.55 -2.22 2.62
C VAL A 265 10.15 -3.23 1.65
N ILE A 266 11.42 -3.09 1.27
CA ILE A 266 12.12 -4.05 0.43
C ILE A 266 12.09 -5.45 1.08
N SER A 267 12.39 -5.55 2.38
CA SER A 267 12.31 -6.82 3.12
C SER A 267 10.90 -7.42 3.10
N ILE A 268 9.84 -6.62 3.23
CA ILE A 268 8.45 -7.09 3.12
C ILE A 268 8.18 -7.63 1.71
N LEU A 269 8.60 -6.91 0.68
CA LEU A 269 8.38 -7.28 -0.72
C LEU A 269 9.16 -8.53 -1.14
N THR A 270 10.37 -8.71 -0.60
CA THR A 270 11.20 -9.90 -0.90
C THR A 270 10.75 -11.15 -0.15
N ALA A 271 10.11 -10.98 1.01
CA ALA A 271 9.56 -12.07 1.82
C ALA A 271 8.14 -12.50 1.41
N ALA A 272 7.46 -11.71 0.56
CA ALA A 272 6.12 -12.01 0.05
C ALA A 272 6.18 -13.12 -1.02
#